data_d000edac0339878395f6ce12d450783f
#
_entry.id   d000edac0339878395f6ce12d450783f
#
_cell.length_a   1.000
_cell.length_b   1.000
_cell.length_c   1.000
_cell.angle_alpha   90.00
_cell.angle_beta   90.00
_cell.angle_gamma   90.00
#
_symmetry.space_group_name_H-M   'P 1'
#
loop_
_entity.id
_entity.type
_entity.pdbx_description
1 polymer ?
#
loop_
_entity_poly.entity_id
_entity_poly.type
_entity_poly.pdbx_seq_one_letter_code
_entity_poly.pdbx_strand_id
1 'polypeptide(L)'
;MPNQKLSTFDHEATLEELAGVGKNRRFDEVIDDEESEDVQVVCRRGGEEIPLAKPSRAFYFGDRNLYDQEAKRFDHQEKARILNTDQFRNNLQVFEELKRSCQRGFVIPFVGAGMSKSAGLPDWKEYLLGLCDEAGLSRDAIQERLEIQDDYEGAVNDIIQRLTINRFERDFERSFPIPDEIDGAVTLLPGLFDSSVITTNFDRVLERVYETEGEPFVEKVTGRGRANAFFRAIPAGERYLLKLHGNIDNAAERVLSQDEYNAAYGSEGDINMTSPLPRLLKRLFASYSFLFLGCSLSADRTLQTFMRVAGEEGTDSLPHHYAILASPVDAERKRIIDQRLADAHITPLWYPEGEHAHVEQILELLLD
;
A
#
# COMPACT_ATOMS: atom_id res chain seq x y z
N MET A 1 -2.99 -12.35 64.97
CA MET A 1 -2.44 -11.75 63.74
C MET A 1 -3.47 -10.81 63.18
N PRO A 2 -3.22 -9.49 63.09
CA PRO A 2 -4.21 -8.58 62.58
C PRO A 2 -4.36 -8.81 61.06
N ASN A 3 -5.58 -8.97 60.60
CA ASN A 3 -5.97 -8.94 59.18
C ASN A 3 -5.53 -7.58 58.64
N GLN A 4 -4.43 -7.57 57.89
CA GLN A 4 -4.19 -6.50 56.92
C GLN A 4 -5.30 -6.60 55.87
N LYS A 5 -6.27 -5.70 55.94
CA LYS A 5 -7.15 -5.42 54.80
C LYS A 5 -6.21 -5.02 53.65
N LEU A 6 -6.10 -5.84 52.65
CA LEU A 6 -5.63 -5.44 51.35
C LEU A 6 -6.45 -4.19 50.98
N SER A 7 -5.77 -3.08 50.71
CA SER A 7 -6.38 -1.86 50.21
C SER A 7 -7.31 -2.23 49.05
N THR A 8 -8.51 -1.69 49.06
CA THR A 8 -9.42 -1.75 47.93
C THR A 8 -8.66 -1.21 46.73
N PHE A 9 -8.19 -2.10 45.88
CA PHE A 9 -7.75 -1.73 44.55
C PHE A 9 -8.92 -1.02 43.88
N ASP A 10 -8.68 0.18 43.37
CA ASP A 10 -9.63 0.83 42.50
C ASP A 10 -9.78 -0.06 41.25
N HIS A 11 -10.92 -0.73 41.19
CA HIS A 11 -11.14 -1.80 40.20
C HIS A 11 -11.16 -1.22 38.77
N GLU A 12 -11.59 0.04 38.60
CA GLU A 12 -11.61 0.75 37.33
C GLU A 12 -10.20 1.17 36.92
N ALA A 13 -9.41 1.75 37.81
CA ALA A 13 -8.01 2.09 37.53
C ALA A 13 -7.16 0.85 37.22
N THR A 14 -7.43 -0.28 37.89
CA THR A 14 -6.74 -1.55 37.59
C THR A 14 -7.18 -2.15 36.25
N LEU A 15 -8.43 -1.99 35.84
CA LEU A 15 -8.91 -2.41 34.53
C LEU A 15 -8.38 -1.51 33.42
N GLU A 16 -8.27 -0.21 33.64
CA GLU A 16 -7.64 0.73 32.72
C GLU A 16 -6.11 0.49 32.59
N GLU A 17 -5.44 0.18 33.70
CA GLU A 17 -4.03 -0.24 33.65
C GLU A 17 -3.85 -1.59 32.94
N LEU A 18 -4.72 -2.56 33.18
CA LEU A 18 -4.71 -3.86 32.48
C LEU A 18 -5.02 -3.70 30.99
N ALA A 19 -5.92 -2.78 30.63
CA ALA A 19 -6.19 -2.44 29.24
C ALA A 19 -5.04 -1.65 28.59
N GLY A 20 -4.20 -0.97 29.41
CA GLY A 20 -2.99 -0.27 28.98
C GLY A 20 -1.77 -1.21 28.77
N VAL A 21 -1.83 -2.45 29.27
CA VAL A 21 -0.88 -3.52 28.92
C VAL A 21 -1.21 -3.94 27.50
N GLY A 22 -0.34 -3.74 26.58
CA GLY A 22 -0.58 -3.93 25.14
C GLY A 22 -0.37 -2.64 24.37
N LYS A 23 0.17 -1.59 25.00
CA LYS A 23 0.65 -0.40 24.30
C LYS A 23 1.77 -0.72 23.33
N ASN A 24 2.50 -1.82 23.57
CA ASN A 24 3.44 -2.39 22.64
C ASN A 24 3.05 -3.84 22.36
N ARG A 25 1.98 -4.00 21.59
CA ARG A 25 1.37 -5.29 21.28
C ARG A 25 2.39 -6.28 20.72
N ARG A 26 3.26 -5.84 19.81
CA ARG A 26 4.28 -6.70 19.19
C ARG A 26 5.31 -7.19 20.22
N PHE A 27 5.78 -6.31 21.09
CA PHE A 27 6.71 -6.67 22.15
C PHE A 27 6.08 -7.66 23.13
N ASP A 28 4.82 -7.43 23.52
CA ASP A 28 4.08 -8.31 24.40
C ASP A 28 3.87 -9.71 23.77
N GLU A 29 3.54 -9.76 22.47
CA GLU A 29 3.39 -11.02 21.73
C GLU A 29 4.71 -11.83 21.71
N VAL A 30 5.84 -11.17 21.48
CA VAL A 30 7.17 -11.85 21.51
C VAL A 30 7.52 -12.35 22.90
N ILE A 31 7.21 -11.60 23.95
CA ILE A 31 7.45 -12.04 25.34
C ILE A 31 6.53 -13.18 25.75
N ASP A 32 5.28 -13.17 25.28
CA ASP A 32 4.26 -14.16 25.62
C ASP A 32 4.38 -15.44 24.77
N ASP A 33 5.20 -15.45 23.73
CA ASP A 33 5.49 -16.61 22.90
C ASP A 33 6.54 -17.50 23.59
N GLU A 34 6.13 -18.72 23.97
CA GLU A 34 6.99 -19.69 24.66
C GLU A 34 8.15 -20.19 23.79
N GLU A 35 8.04 -20.07 22.46
CA GLU A 35 9.07 -20.47 21.49
C GLU A 35 10.07 -19.34 21.17
N SER A 36 9.80 -18.12 21.65
CA SER A 36 10.67 -16.97 21.39
C SER A 36 11.97 -17.05 22.19
N GLU A 37 13.10 -16.92 21.51
CA GLU A 37 14.43 -16.83 22.10
C GLU A 37 14.86 -15.38 22.39
N ASP A 38 14.14 -14.39 21.89
CA ASP A 38 14.56 -12.98 21.89
C ASP A 38 14.45 -12.30 23.27
N VAL A 39 13.36 -12.58 24.02
CA VAL A 39 13.17 -12.03 25.37
C VAL A 39 12.51 -13.08 26.26
N GLN A 40 13.22 -13.51 27.31
CA GLN A 40 12.67 -14.42 28.30
C GLN A 40 12.42 -13.70 29.63
N VAL A 41 11.18 -13.73 30.10
CA VAL A 41 10.78 -13.22 31.42
C VAL A 41 10.63 -14.38 32.40
N VAL A 42 11.51 -14.42 33.37
CA VAL A 42 11.53 -15.47 34.39
C VAL A 42 11.13 -14.89 35.76
N CYS A 43 10.10 -15.46 36.36
CA CYS A 43 9.73 -15.15 37.73
C CYS A 43 10.29 -16.22 38.68
N ARG A 44 10.96 -15.80 39.77
CA ARG A 44 11.56 -16.72 40.75
C ARG A 44 11.00 -16.45 42.16
N ARG A 45 10.63 -17.51 42.85
CA ARG A 45 10.24 -17.46 44.25
C ARG A 45 11.04 -18.49 45.05
N GLY A 46 11.88 -18.00 46.01
CA GLY A 46 12.72 -18.90 46.79
C GLY A 46 13.81 -19.65 46.01
N GLY A 47 14.17 -19.17 44.80
CA GLY A 47 15.14 -19.80 43.91
C GLY A 47 14.51 -20.71 42.85
N GLU A 48 13.24 -21.05 42.97
CA GLU A 48 12.52 -21.87 41.97
C GLU A 48 11.81 -20.98 40.93
N GLU A 49 11.82 -21.40 39.70
CA GLU A 49 11.10 -20.72 38.58
C GLU A 49 9.62 -21.03 38.67
N ILE A 50 8.81 -19.97 38.52
CA ILE A 50 7.35 -20.06 38.51
C ILE A 50 6.88 -19.85 37.08
N PRO A 51 6.09 -20.76 36.49
CA PRO A 51 5.54 -20.58 35.17
C PRO A 51 4.57 -19.40 35.14
N LEU A 52 4.69 -18.56 34.13
CA LEU A 52 3.85 -17.38 33.91
C LEU A 52 2.90 -17.61 32.73
N ALA A 53 1.61 -17.43 32.94
CA ALA A 53 0.64 -17.52 31.86
C ALA A 53 0.70 -16.32 30.89
N LYS A 54 1.20 -15.19 31.38
CA LYS A 54 1.39 -13.95 30.63
C LYS A 54 2.67 -13.24 31.09
N PRO A 55 3.84 -13.66 30.59
CA PRO A 55 5.12 -13.09 30.95
C PRO A 55 5.23 -11.58 30.73
N SER A 56 4.64 -11.03 29.64
CA SER A 56 4.61 -9.61 29.34
C SER A 56 3.99 -8.78 30.46
N ARG A 57 2.86 -9.25 31.00
CA ARG A 57 2.18 -8.58 32.13
C ARG A 57 3.00 -8.63 33.41
N ALA A 58 3.62 -9.78 33.69
CA ALA A 58 4.49 -9.91 34.85
C ALA A 58 5.69 -8.98 34.76
N PHE A 59 6.26 -8.81 33.59
CA PHE A 59 7.34 -7.86 33.33
C PHE A 59 6.90 -6.42 33.51
N TYR A 60 5.79 -6.03 32.89
CA TYR A 60 5.22 -4.68 32.97
C TYR A 60 4.94 -4.24 34.42
N PHE A 61 4.33 -5.10 35.24
CA PHE A 61 4.02 -4.80 36.64
C PHE A 61 5.20 -5.00 37.59
N GLY A 62 6.16 -5.87 37.25
CA GLY A 62 7.32 -6.16 38.06
C GLY A 62 8.41 -5.10 37.98
N ASP A 63 8.72 -4.63 36.80
CA ASP A 63 9.67 -3.53 36.55
C ASP A 63 9.29 -2.75 35.30
N ARG A 64 8.42 -1.75 35.49
CA ARG A 64 7.91 -0.92 34.40
C ARG A 64 8.99 -0.14 33.68
N ASN A 65 10.00 0.36 34.42
CA ASN A 65 11.07 1.13 33.80
C ASN A 65 11.91 0.27 32.86
N LEU A 66 12.21 -0.95 33.27
CA LEU A 66 12.95 -1.89 32.44
C LEU A 66 12.09 -2.36 31.26
N TYR A 67 10.79 -2.64 31.48
CA TYR A 67 9.85 -2.94 30.41
C TYR A 67 9.82 -1.84 29.33
N ASP A 68 9.64 -0.58 29.73
CA ASP A 68 9.60 0.56 28.81
C ASP A 68 10.93 0.76 28.06
N GLN A 69 12.06 0.41 28.66
CA GLN A 69 13.38 0.46 28.02
C GLN A 69 13.53 -0.65 26.97
N GLU A 70 13.20 -1.88 27.34
CA GLU A 70 13.30 -3.02 26.44
C GLU A 70 12.26 -2.95 25.31
N ALA A 71 11.04 -2.50 25.56
CA ALA A 71 10.05 -2.24 24.54
C ALA A 71 10.53 -1.21 23.50
N LYS A 72 11.12 -0.10 23.93
CA LYS A 72 11.74 0.89 23.02
C LYS A 72 12.90 0.33 22.22
N ARG A 73 13.72 -0.52 22.86
CA ARG A 73 14.83 -1.18 22.18
C ARG A 73 14.32 -2.15 21.12
N PHE A 74 13.31 -2.94 21.46
CA PHE A 74 12.63 -3.87 20.56
C PHE A 74 12.04 -3.10 19.37
N ASP A 75 11.27 -2.04 19.60
CA ASP A 75 10.70 -1.21 18.54
C ASP A 75 11.77 -0.66 17.60
N HIS A 76 12.89 -0.22 18.15
CA HIS A 76 13.99 0.30 17.32
C HIS A 76 14.61 -0.81 16.47
N GLN A 77 14.81 -2.00 17.03
CA GLN A 77 15.36 -3.15 16.31
C GLN A 77 14.39 -3.67 15.24
N GLU A 78 13.10 -3.80 15.58
CA GLU A 78 12.06 -4.20 14.65
C GLU A 78 11.89 -3.20 13.49
N LYS A 79 11.85 -1.91 13.77
CA LYS A 79 11.87 -0.88 12.73
C LYS A 79 13.09 -1.01 11.83
N ALA A 80 14.28 -1.19 12.40
CA ALA A 80 15.51 -1.35 11.62
C ALA A 80 15.45 -2.60 10.74
N ARG A 81 14.91 -3.71 11.25
CA ARG A 81 14.73 -4.98 10.54
C ARG A 81 13.72 -4.84 9.40
N ILE A 82 12.50 -4.36 9.70
CA ILE A 82 11.41 -4.22 8.71
C ILE A 82 11.78 -3.21 7.63
N LEU A 83 12.42 -2.11 8.01
CA LEU A 83 12.85 -1.08 7.06
C LEU A 83 14.17 -1.41 6.36
N ASN A 84 14.80 -2.55 6.68
CA ASN A 84 16.08 -2.96 6.11
C ASN A 84 17.13 -1.84 6.10
N THR A 85 17.31 -1.17 7.24
CA THR A 85 18.15 0.03 7.35
C THR A 85 19.63 -0.22 7.07
N ASP A 86 20.11 -1.45 7.22
CA ASP A 86 21.46 -1.87 6.85
C ASP A 86 21.67 -1.81 5.33
N GLN A 87 20.68 -2.21 4.56
CA GLN A 87 20.71 -2.19 3.09
C GLN A 87 20.24 -0.83 2.54
N PHE A 88 19.20 -0.23 3.13
CA PHE A 88 18.56 1.00 2.69
C PHE A 88 18.65 2.08 3.77
N ARG A 89 19.79 2.73 3.89
CA ARG A 89 20.11 3.67 4.98
C ARG A 89 19.12 4.83 5.17
N ASN A 90 18.46 5.25 4.10
CA ASN A 90 17.52 6.37 4.14
C ASN A 90 16.11 5.95 4.56
N ASN A 91 15.80 4.63 4.59
CA ASN A 91 14.44 4.16 4.83
C ASN A 91 13.86 4.64 6.16
N LEU A 92 14.65 4.65 7.23
CA LEU A 92 14.17 5.12 8.53
C LEU A 92 13.72 6.59 8.49
N GLN A 93 14.51 7.46 7.85
CA GLN A 93 14.16 8.87 7.72
C GLN A 93 12.88 9.03 6.88
N VAL A 94 12.83 8.37 5.72
CA VAL A 94 11.67 8.41 4.81
C VAL A 94 10.40 7.89 5.51
N PHE A 95 10.53 6.79 6.27
CA PHE A 95 9.42 6.24 7.04
C PHE A 95 8.89 7.23 8.09
N GLU A 96 9.76 7.86 8.87
CA GLU A 96 9.35 8.84 9.89
C GLU A 96 8.73 10.11 9.28
N GLU A 97 9.14 10.51 8.09
CA GLU A 97 8.52 11.59 7.33
C GLU A 97 7.13 11.20 6.82
N LEU A 98 7.01 10.00 6.24
CA LEU A 98 5.73 9.42 5.79
C LEU A 98 4.76 9.27 6.96
N LYS A 99 5.19 8.68 8.08
CA LYS A 99 4.36 8.47 9.28
C LYS A 99 3.77 9.78 9.78
N ARG A 100 4.59 10.83 9.89
CA ARG A 100 4.12 12.17 10.29
C ARG A 100 3.11 12.75 9.28
N SER A 101 3.28 12.46 7.99
CA SER A 101 2.36 12.93 6.95
C SER A 101 1.02 12.19 7.01
N CYS A 102 1.04 10.87 7.24
CA CYS A 102 -0.16 10.05 7.45
C CYS A 102 -0.95 10.52 8.69
N GLN A 103 -0.28 10.70 9.82
CA GLN A 103 -0.90 11.17 11.08
C GLN A 103 -1.57 12.54 10.96
N ARG A 104 -1.16 13.36 10.00
CA ARG A 104 -1.78 14.66 9.71
C ARG A 104 -2.95 14.57 8.74
N GLY A 105 -3.24 13.40 8.19
CA GLY A 105 -4.31 13.19 7.21
C GLY A 105 -4.04 13.79 5.83
N PHE A 106 -2.78 14.07 5.49
CA PHE A 106 -2.43 14.70 4.21
C PHE A 106 -2.04 13.73 3.10
N VAL A 107 -2.02 12.43 3.41
CA VAL A 107 -1.61 11.39 2.45
C VAL A 107 -2.84 10.71 1.86
N ILE A 108 -2.87 10.62 0.54
CA ILE A 108 -3.87 9.85 -0.21
C ILE A 108 -3.18 8.59 -0.73
N PRO A 109 -3.68 7.37 -0.39
CA PRO A 109 -3.14 6.15 -0.95
C PRO A 109 -3.46 6.06 -2.45
N PHE A 110 -2.43 5.76 -3.25
CA PHE A 110 -2.51 5.47 -4.67
C PHE A 110 -2.21 3.98 -4.88
N VAL A 111 -3.26 3.21 -5.17
CA VAL A 111 -3.22 1.75 -5.09
C VAL A 111 -3.13 1.13 -6.49
N GLY A 112 -2.13 0.29 -6.69
CA GLY A 112 -1.94 -0.49 -7.92
C GLY A 112 -2.26 -1.98 -7.73
N ALA A 113 -2.14 -2.75 -8.82
CA ALA A 113 -2.53 -4.16 -8.90
C ALA A 113 -1.79 -5.09 -7.92
N GLY A 114 -0.58 -4.72 -7.50
CA GLY A 114 0.17 -5.50 -6.51
C GLY A 114 -0.57 -5.66 -5.18
N MET A 115 -1.45 -4.72 -4.80
CA MET A 115 -2.26 -4.82 -3.58
C MET A 115 -3.45 -5.79 -3.72
N SER A 116 -3.82 -6.18 -4.93
CA SER A 116 -4.90 -7.15 -5.17
C SER A 116 -4.40 -8.60 -5.29
N LYS A 117 -3.08 -8.83 -5.27
CA LYS A 117 -2.51 -10.19 -5.37
C LYS A 117 -2.88 -11.09 -4.19
N SER A 118 -2.93 -10.55 -2.99
CA SER A 118 -3.34 -11.30 -1.79
C SER A 118 -4.80 -11.78 -1.85
N ALA A 119 -5.63 -11.14 -2.67
CA ALA A 119 -7.00 -11.56 -2.94
C ALA A 119 -7.10 -12.66 -4.01
N GLY A 120 -5.96 -13.21 -4.47
CA GLY A 120 -5.91 -14.26 -5.49
C GLY A 120 -6.19 -13.78 -6.91
N LEU A 121 -6.23 -12.47 -7.14
CA LEU A 121 -6.42 -11.91 -8.47
C LEU A 121 -5.07 -11.81 -9.23
N PRO A 122 -5.07 -12.05 -10.54
CA PRO A 122 -3.86 -11.90 -11.35
C PRO A 122 -3.45 -10.41 -11.39
N ASP A 123 -2.15 -10.17 -11.45
CA ASP A 123 -1.68 -8.86 -11.89
C ASP A 123 -1.87 -8.70 -13.40
N TRP A 124 -1.66 -7.47 -13.89
CA TRP A 124 -1.90 -7.13 -15.28
C TRP A 124 -1.03 -7.96 -16.26
N LYS A 125 0.21 -8.22 -15.90
CA LYS A 125 1.12 -9.05 -16.68
C LYS A 125 0.66 -10.51 -16.73
N GLU A 126 0.34 -11.09 -15.57
CA GLU A 126 -0.16 -12.45 -15.45
C GLU A 126 -1.44 -12.65 -16.27
N TYR A 127 -2.36 -11.69 -16.22
CA TYR A 127 -3.60 -11.70 -17.00
C TYR A 127 -3.33 -11.72 -18.51
N LEU A 128 -2.50 -10.79 -19.02
CA LEU A 128 -2.20 -10.72 -20.44
C LEU A 128 -1.46 -11.95 -20.95
N LEU A 129 -0.52 -12.49 -20.19
CA LEU A 129 0.18 -13.73 -20.51
C LEU A 129 -0.77 -14.94 -20.49
N GLY A 130 -1.80 -14.93 -19.67
CA GLY A 130 -2.84 -15.96 -19.65
C GLY A 130 -3.68 -16.01 -20.94
N LEU A 131 -3.82 -14.88 -21.63
CA LEU A 131 -4.58 -14.79 -22.89
C LEU A 131 -3.78 -15.20 -24.15
N CYS A 132 -2.46 -15.34 -24.06
CA CYS A 132 -1.59 -15.55 -25.22
C CYS A 132 -1.96 -16.79 -26.03
N ASP A 133 -2.21 -17.93 -25.36
CA ASP A 133 -2.53 -19.20 -26.04
C ASP A 133 -3.85 -19.05 -26.80
N GLU A 134 -4.85 -18.44 -26.21
CA GLU A 134 -6.15 -18.24 -26.82
C GLU A 134 -6.10 -17.24 -27.98
N ALA A 135 -5.24 -16.21 -27.87
CA ALA A 135 -4.98 -15.23 -28.91
C ALA A 135 -4.07 -15.78 -30.04
N GLY A 136 -3.45 -16.94 -29.86
CA GLY A 136 -2.47 -17.48 -30.79
C GLY A 136 -1.20 -16.62 -30.87
N LEU A 137 -0.80 -16.01 -29.77
CA LEU A 137 0.40 -15.19 -29.64
C LEU A 137 1.49 -15.95 -28.87
N SER A 138 2.75 -15.67 -29.20
CA SER A 138 3.88 -16.22 -28.46
C SER A 138 3.94 -15.62 -27.07
N ARG A 139 3.80 -16.45 -26.02
CA ARG A 139 3.92 -16.04 -24.65
C ARG A 139 5.26 -15.39 -24.34
N ASP A 140 6.36 -15.96 -24.84
CA ASP A 140 7.71 -15.44 -24.66
C ASP A 140 7.88 -14.04 -25.28
N ALA A 141 7.33 -13.84 -26.48
CA ALA A 141 7.39 -12.53 -27.14
C ALA A 141 6.57 -11.45 -26.42
N ILE A 142 5.39 -11.81 -25.91
CA ILE A 142 4.59 -10.89 -25.10
C ILE A 142 5.28 -10.62 -23.75
N GLN A 143 5.85 -11.64 -23.11
CA GLN A 143 6.59 -11.48 -21.85
C GLN A 143 7.78 -10.53 -22.03
N GLU A 144 8.61 -10.70 -23.07
CA GLU A 144 9.73 -9.80 -23.40
C GLU A 144 9.25 -8.35 -23.58
N ARG A 145 8.14 -8.18 -24.29
CA ARG A 145 7.53 -6.87 -24.53
C ARG A 145 7.09 -6.17 -23.22
N LEU A 146 6.44 -6.93 -22.32
CA LEU A 146 5.98 -6.40 -21.03
C LEU A 146 7.14 -6.11 -20.06
N GLU A 147 8.16 -6.98 -20.02
CA GLU A 147 9.26 -6.88 -19.05
C GLU A 147 10.37 -5.90 -19.46
N ILE A 148 10.67 -5.83 -20.77
CA ILE A 148 11.80 -5.05 -21.29
C ILE A 148 11.35 -3.71 -21.85
N GLN A 149 10.18 -3.71 -22.54
CA GLN A 149 9.70 -2.51 -23.24
C GLN A 149 8.64 -1.74 -22.45
N ASP A 150 8.12 -2.28 -21.34
CA ASP A 150 6.99 -1.75 -20.57
C ASP A 150 5.71 -1.50 -21.44
N ASP A 151 5.61 -2.17 -22.62
CA ASP A 151 4.56 -1.92 -23.61
C ASP A 151 3.31 -2.76 -23.34
N TYR A 152 2.59 -2.43 -22.29
CA TYR A 152 1.30 -3.05 -21.95
C TYR A 152 0.18 -2.67 -22.92
N GLU A 153 0.14 -1.42 -23.36
CA GLU A 153 -0.91 -0.90 -24.23
C GLU A 153 -0.91 -1.60 -25.61
N GLY A 154 0.27 -1.77 -26.19
CA GLY A 154 0.41 -2.48 -27.44
C GLY A 154 0.16 -3.98 -27.31
N ALA A 155 0.54 -4.62 -26.20
CA ALA A 155 0.22 -6.02 -25.95
C ALA A 155 -1.30 -6.24 -25.86
N VAL A 156 -2.03 -5.35 -25.16
CA VAL A 156 -3.50 -5.36 -25.12
C VAL A 156 -4.10 -5.24 -26.53
N ASN A 157 -3.59 -4.31 -27.35
CA ASN A 157 -4.07 -4.14 -28.70
C ASN A 157 -3.92 -5.39 -29.54
N ASP A 158 -2.75 -6.03 -29.49
CA ASP A 158 -2.50 -7.26 -30.25
C ASP A 158 -3.42 -8.39 -29.82
N ILE A 159 -3.65 -8.53 -28.50
CA ILE A 159 -4.58 -9.52 -27.95
C ILE A 159 -6.01 -9.24 -28.41
N ILE A 160 -6.49 -7.99 -28.32
CA ILE A 160 -7.84 -7.61 -28.75
C ILE A 160 -8.04 -7.84 -30.26
N GLN A 161 -7.03 -7.55 -31.08
CA GLN A 161 -7.12 -7.79 -32.53
C GLN A 161 -7.28 -9.31 -32.87
N ARG A 162 -6.72 -10.19 -32.05
CA ARG A 162 -6.80 -11.65 -32.22
C ARG A 162 -8.07 -12.24 -31.64
N LEU A 163 -8.47 -11.79 -30.45
CA LEU A 163 -9.62 -12.34 -29.71
C LEU A 163 -10.96 -11.71 -30.08
N THR A 164 -11.00 -10.54 -30.65
CA THR A 164 -12.12 -9.59 -30.73
C THR A 164 -12.43 -8.92 -29.38
N ILE A 165 -12.89 -7.68 -29.45
CA ILE A 165 -13.19 -6.90 -28.24
C ILE A 165 -14.22 -7.57 -27.33
N ASN A 166 -15.29 -8.14 -27.88
CA ASN A 166 -16.36 -8.78 -27.09
C ASN A 166 -15.88 -10.03 -26.33
N ARG A 167 -14.87 -10.74 -26.87
CA ARG A 167 -14.29 -11.91 -26.21
C ARG A 167 -13.35 -11.49 -25.12
N PHE A 168 -12.50 -10.52 -25.39
CA PHE A 168 -11.59 -9.92 -24.42
C PHE A 168 -12.39 -9.35 -23.21
N GLU A 169 -13.44 -8.60 -23.44
CA GLU A 169 -14.32 -8.02 -22.40
C GLU A 169 -14.91 -9.08 -21.46
N ARG A 170 -15.45 -10.15 -22.04
CA ARG A 170 -16.03 -11.25 -21.24
C ARG A 170 -15.00 -12.02 -20.44
N ASP A 171 -13.81 -12.19 -20.96
CA ASP A 171 -12.72 -12.84 -20.27
C ASP A 171 -12.20 -11.94 -19.14
N PHE A 172 -12.06 -10.65 -19.42
CA PHE A 172 -11.65 -9.65 -18.45
C PHE A 172 -12.58 -9.62 -17.22
N GLU A 173 -13.90 -9.55 -17.44
CA GLU A 173 -14.89 -9.59 -16.35
C GLU A 173 -14.83 -10.88 -15.52
N ARG A 174 -14.52 -12.01 -16.14
CA ARG A 174 -14.41 -13.30 -15.45
C ARG A 174 -13.10 -13.48 -14.67
N SER A 175 -12.03 -12.87 -15.14
CA SER A 175 -10.70 -13.00 -14.55
C SER A 175 -10.54 -12.16 -13.27
N PHE A 176 -11.44 -11.20 -13.04
CA PHE A 176 -11.42 -10.35 -11.86
C PHE A 176 -12.75 -10.44 -11.08
N PRO A 177 -13.08 -11.63 -10.53
CA PRO A 177 -14.28 -11.80 -9.70
C PRO A 177 -14.18 -10.97 -8.42
N ILE A 178 -15.30 -10.80 -7.72
CA ILE A 178 -15.28 -10.26 -6.37
C ILE A 178 -14.71 -11.37 -5.46
N PRO A 179 -13.59 -11.15 -4.76
CA PRO A 179 -13.05 -12.15 -3.88
C PRO A 179 -13.92 -12.34 -2.64
N ASP A 180 -14.04 -13.61 -2.19
CA ASP A 180 -14.79 -13.97 -0.98
C ASP A 180 -14.01 -13.59 0.29
N GLU A 181 -12.70 -13.85 0.30
CA GLU A 181 -11.76 -13.56 1.39
C GLU A 181 -10.62 -12.71 0.84
N ILE A 182 -10.20 -11.73 1.63
CA ILE A 182 -9.10 -10.83 1.30
C ILE A 182 -8.20 -10.70 2.51
N ASP A 183 -6.92 -10.99 2.32
CA ASP A 183 -5.89 -10.91 3.34
C ASP A 183 -4.77 -9.95 2.95
N GLY A 184 -3.81 -9.74 3.88
CA GLY A 184 -2.57 -9.03 3.65
C GLY A 184 -2.70 -7.52 3.65
N ALA A 185 -1.69 -6.85 3.15
CA ALA A 185 -1.45 -5.42 3.26
C ALA A 185 -2.66 -4.52 2.91
N VAL A 186 -3.52 -4.94 1.96
CA VAL A 186 -4.68 -4.15 1.53
C VAL A 186 -5.73 -4.00 2.62
N THR A 187 -5.83 -4.96 3.55
CA THR A 187 -6.80 -4.94 4.66
C THR A 187 -6.47 -3.88 5.72
N LEU A 188 -5.23 -3.39 5.74
CA LEU A 188 -4.78 -2.36 6.67
C LEU A 188 -5.16 -0.93 6.22
N LEU A 189 -5.54 -0.75 4.94
CA LEU A 189 -5.80 0.57 4.37
C LEU A 189 -6.94 1.33 5.05
N PRO A 190 -8.09 0.73 5.40
CA PRO A 190 -9.16 1.44 6.09
C PRO A 190 -8.75 2.02 7.44
N GLY A 191 -7.90 1.30 8.19
CA GLY A 191 -7.36 1.76 9.48
C GLY A 191 -6.29 2.85 9.36
N LEU A 192 -5.59 2.91 8.22
CA LEU A 192 -4.53 3.90 7.97
C LEU A 192 -5.04 5.19 7.34
N PHE A 193 -6.08 5.10 6.51
CA PHE A 193 -6.53 6.20 5.66
C PHE A 193 -8.04 6.41 5.77
N ASP A 194 -8.44 7.37 6.59
CA ASP A 194 -9.84 7.81 6.71
C ASP A 194 -10.33 8.56 5.46
N SER A 195 -9.40 8.94 4.57
CA SER A 195 -9.64 9.74 3.40
C SER A 195 -10.01 8.94 2.16
N SER A 196 -10.17 9.64 1.05
CA SER A 196 -10.39 9.07 -0.27
C SER A 196 -9.18 8.28 -0.77
N VAL A 197 -9.42 7.31 -1.66
CA VAL A 197 -8.42 6.44 -2.26
C VAL A 197 -8.37 6.62 -3.77
N ILE A 198 -7.19 6.57 -4.37
CA ILE A 198 -6.99 6.57 -5.81
C ILE A 198 -6.48 5.19 -6.23
N THR A 199 -6.98 4.65 -7.33
CA THR A 199 -6.50 3.39 -7.88
C THR A 199 -6.49 3.38 -9.42
N THR A 200 -5.56 2.63 -9.99
CA THR A 200 -5.56 2.26 -11.41
C THR A 200 -6.24 0.91 -11.63
N ASN A 201 -6.56 0.17 -10.57
CA ASN A 201 -7.14 -1.16 -10.63
C ASN A 201 -8.60 -1.12 -11.10
N PHE A 202 -8.98 -2.13 -11.88
CA PHE A 202 -10.35 -2.33 -12.34
C PHE A 202 -11.17 -3.18 -11.38
N ASP A 203 -10.51 -4.06 -10.58
CA ASP A 203 -11.12 -5.00 -9.65
C ASP A 203 -11.91 -4.30 -8.52
N ARG A 204 -12.53 -5.10 -7.67
CA ARG A 204 -13.36 -4.63 -6.55
C ARG A 204 -12.77 -4.94 -5.16
N VAL A 205 -11.47 -5.20 -5.09
CA VAL A 205 -10.80 -5.53 -3.83
C VAL A 205 -10.93 -4.39 -2.82
N LEU A 206 -10.64 -3.16 -3.22
CA LEU A 206 -10.75 -1.99 -2.32
C LEU A 206 -12.17 -1.79 -1.81
N GLU A 207 -13.16 -1.89 -2.69
CA GLU A 207 -14.56 -1.78 -2.31
C GLU A 207 -14.93 -2.82 -1.26
N ARG A 208 -14.49 -4.08 -1.47
CA ARG A 208 -14.79 -5.18 -0.56
C ARG A 208 -14.11 -5.03 0.79
N VAL A 209 -12.83 -4.65 0.80
CA VAL A 209 -12.06 -4.40 2.04
C VAL A 209 -12.74 -3.32 2.89
N TYR A 210 -13.03 -2.16 2.30
CA TYR A 210 -13.64 -1.05 3.02
C TYR A 210 -15.07 -1.35 3.48
N GLU A 211 -15.85 -2.13 2.72
CA GLU A 211 -17.17 -2.62 3.14
C GLU A 211 -17.08 -3.57 4.34
N THR A 212 -16.10 -4.48 4.33
CA THR A 212 -15.92 -5.48 5.39
C THR A 212 -15.51 -4.84 6.72
N GLU A 213 -14.68 -3.79 6.66
CA GLU A 213 -14.26 -3.02 7.84
C GLU A 213 -15.34 -2.03 8.35
N GLY A 214 -16.50 -1.96 7.69
CA GLY A 214 -17.59 -1.06 8.07
C GLY A 214 -17.37 0.39 7.66
N GLU A 215 -16.43 0.64 6.76
CA GLU A 215 -15.96 1.95 6.30
C GLU A 215 -16.14 2.15 4.78
N PRO A 216 -17.37 1.91 4.23
CA PRO A 216 -17.58 1.90 2.79
C PRO A 216 -17.32 3.27 2.15
N PHE A 217 -16.96 3.27 0.87
CA PHE A 217 -16.88 4.48 0.08
C PHE A 217 -18.28 5.10 -0.14
N VAL A 218 -18.39 6.41 0.07
CA VAL A 218 -19.62 7.18 -0.17
C VAL A 218 -19.98 7.15 -1.67
N GLU A 219 -18.97 7.32 -2.53
CA GLU A 219 -19.15 7.24 -3.99
C GLU A 219 -17.88 6.68 -4.66
N LYS A 220 -18.10 5.96 -5.77
CA LYS A 220 -17.04 5.53 -6.68
C LYS A 220 -17.10 6.38 -7.92
N VAL A 221 -15.99 7.01 -8.28
CA VAL A 221 -15.89 7.87 -9.46
C VAL A 221 -14.79 7.39 -10.39
N THR A 222 -14.93 7.59 -11.67
CA THR A 222 -13.90 7.23 -12.66
C THR A 222 -13.17 8.47 -13.17
N GLY A 223 -11.93 8.27 -13.62
CA GLY A 223 -11.09 9.36 -14.11
C GLY A 223 -11.69 10.09 -15.33
N ARG A 224 -12.45 9.40 -16.17
CA ARG A 224 -13.17 9.95 -17.34
C ARG A 224 -14.57 10.45 -17.00
N GLY A 225 -15.10 10.06 -15.84
CA GLY A 225 -16.46 10.39 -15.42
C GLY A 225 -16.55 11.61 -14.49
N ARG A 226 -17.12 11.42 -13.30
CA ARG A 226 -17.42 12.50 -12.33
C ARG A 226 -16.23 12.89 -11.43
N ALA A 227 -14.99 12.87 -11.93
CA ALA A 227 -13.78 13.14 -11.14
C ALA A 227 -13.81 14.47 -10.34
N ASN A 228 -14.59 15.46 -10.77
CA ASN A 228 -14.76 16.70 -10.01
C ASN A 228 -15.44 16.49 -8.63
N ALA A 229 -16.22 15.42 -8.46
CA ALA A 229 -16.81 15.07 -7.16
C ALA A 229 -15.73 14.70 -6.15
N PHE A 230 -14.68 14.01 -6.58
CA PHE A 230 -13.54 13.62 -5.76
C PHE A 230 -12.86 14.83 -5.08
N PHE A 231 -12.67 15.94 -5.81
CA PHE A 231 -12.09 17.16 -5.23
C PHE A 231 -12.95 17.82 -4.16
N ARG A 232 -14.26 17.58 -4.16
CA ARG A 232 -15.15 18.09 -3.12
C ARG A 232 -15.22 17.17 -1.92
N ALA A 233 -15.05 15.88 -2.13
CA ALA A 233 -15.07 14.87 -1.10
C ALA A 233 -13.92 15.02 -0.10
N ILE A 234 -12.70 15.24 -0.60
CA ILE A 234 -11.50 15.33 0.25
C ILE A 234 -11.62 16.40 1.36
N PRO A 235 -11.90 17.69 1.04
CA PRO A 235 -12.03 18.69 2.09
C PRO A 235 -13.31 18.54 2.94
N ALA A 236 -14.29 17.78 2.47
CA ALA A 236 -15.50 17.43 3.23
C ALA A 236 -15.26 16.27 4.20
N GLY A 237 -14.08 15.61 4.15
CA GLY A 237 -13.82 14.41 4.92
C GLY A 237 -14.62 13.19 4.46
N GLU A 238 -15.13 13.22 3.23
CA GLU A 238 -15.90 12.11 2.65
C GLU A 238 -14.95 11.13 1.96
N ARG A 239 -15.19 9.84 2.14
CA ARG A 239 -14.39 8.76 1.56
C ARG A 239 -14.90 8.39 0.17
N TYR A 240 -14.17 8.77 -0.86
CA TYR A 240 -14.45 8.44 -2.25
C TYR A 240 -13.36 7.52 -2.82
N LEU A 241 -13.76 6.62 -3.71
CA LEU A 241 -12.83 5.82 -4.51
C LEU A 241 -12.74 6.40 -5.92
N LEU A 242 -11.54 6.87 -6.30
CA LEU A 242 -11.26 7.32 -7.66
C LEU A 242 -10.56 6.21 -8.44
N LYS A 243 -11.27 5.59 -9.39
CA LYS A 243 -10.73 4.59 -10.33
C LYS A 243 -10.29 5.29 -11.61
N LEU A 244 -8.99 5.59 -11.72
CA LEU A 244 -8.43 6.42 -12.80
C LEU A 244 -8.70 5.84 -14.18
N HIS A 245 -8.49 4.54 -14.34
CA HIS A 245 -8.62 3.85 -15.62
C HIS A 245 -10.00 3.18 -15.80
N GLY A 246 -10.95 3.52 -14.92
CA GLY A 246 -12.31 2.98 -15.02
C GLY A 246 -12.56 1.76 -14.14
N ASN A 247 -13.72 1.15 -14.30
CA ASN A 247 -14.20 0.04 -13.49
C ASN A 247 -14.47 -1.19 -14.35
N ILE A 248 -14.38 -2.37 -13.72
CA ILE A 248 -14.70 -3.64 -14.39
C ILE A 248 -16.13 -3.67 -14.93
N ASP A 249 -17.06 -2.99 -14.29
CA ASP A 249 -18.50 -3.01 -14.63
C ASP A 249 -18.89 -2.13 -15.82
N ASN A 250 -18.03 -1.22 -16.25
CA ASN A 250 -18.37 -0.24 -17.28
C ASN A 250 -17.27 -0.09 -18.33
N ALA A 251 -17.40 -0.84 -19.41
CA ALA A 251 -16.46 -0.81 -20.53
C ALA A 251 -16.26 0.58 -21.15
N ALA A 252 -17.32 1.42 -21.18
CA ALA A 252 -17.26 2.74 -21.79
C ALA A 252 -16.38 3.74 -21.02
N GLU A 253 -16.11 3.50 -19.75
CA GLU A 253 -15.27 4.35 -18.91
C GLU A 253 -13.86 3.82 -18.72
N ARG A 254 -13.56 2.62 -19.25
CA ARG A 254 -12.23 2.01 -19.14
C ARG A 254 -11.19 2.70 -20.02
N VAL A 255 -9.93 2.57 -19.59
CA VAL A 255 -8.75 2.98 -20.35
C VAL A 255 -7.82 1.77 -20.36
N LEU A 256 -7.87 0.97 -21.42
CA LEU A 256 -7.15 -0.29 -21.59
C LEU A 256 -6.31 -0.33 -22.86
N SER A 257 -6.93 0.01 -24.00
CA SER A 257 -6.27 -0.02 -25.30
C SER A 257 -5.48 1.26 -25.55
N GLN A 258 -4.51 1.17 -26.48
CA GLN A 258 -3.70 2.30 -26.89
C GLN A 258 -4.54 3.50 -27.37
N ASP A 259 -5.63 3.26 -28.10
CA ASP A 259 -6.52 4.31 -28.55
C ASP A 259 -7.23 5.02 -27.37
N GLU A 260 -7.63 4.26 -26.35
CA GLU A 260 -8.23 4.81 -25.13
C GLU A 260 -7.21 5.59 -24.30
N TYR A 261 -5.97 5.10 -24.18
CA TYR A 261 -4.88 5.82 -23.57
C TYR A 261 -4.55 7.11 -24.34
N ASN A 262 -4.50 7.06 -25.69
CA ASN A 262 -4.27 8.24 -26.52
C ASN A 262 -5.37 9.30 -26.31
N ALA A 263 -6.62 8.87 -26.21
CA ALA A 263 -7.74 9.76 -25.97
C ALA A 263 -7.73 10.34 -24.55
N ALA A 264 -7.25 9.58 -23.56
CA ALA A 264 -7.28 9.96 -22.15
C ALA A 264 -6.06 10.81 -21.73
N TYR A 265 -4.86 10.53 -22.29
CA TYR A 265 -3.58 11.14 -21.89
C TYR A 265 -2.89 11.96 -22.98
N GLY A 266 -3.19 11.75 -24.25
CA GLY A 266 -2.40 12.20 -25.39
C GLY A 266 -1.61 11.05 -26.01
N SER A 267 -0.86 11.30 -27.08
CA SER A 267 -0.06 10.28 -27.78
C SER A 267 1.07 9.77 -26.88
N GLU A 268 1.54 8.55 -27.17
CA GLU A 268 2.70 8.00 -26.48
C GLU A 268 3.92 8.90 -26.61
N GLY A 269 4.61 9.15 -25.49
CA GLY A 269 5.76 10.07 -25.42
C GLY A 269 5.42 11.55 -25.47
N ASP A 270 4.14 11.92 -25.72
CA ASP A 270 3.69 13.33 -25.70
C ASP A 270 2.37 13.48 -24.90
N ILE A 271 2.53 13.53 -23.59
CA ILE A 271 1.38 13.69 -22.67
C ILE A 271 0.73 15.05 -22.88
N ASN A 272 -0.55 15.03 -23.23
CA ASN A 272 -1.33 16.25 -23.37
C ASN A 272 -1.93 16.70 -22.02
N MET A 273 -1.30 17.67 -21.36
CA MET A 273 -1.71 18.18 -20.04
C MET A 273 -3.10 18.80 -20.02
N THR A 274 -3.76 19.01 -21.17
CA THR A 274 -5.16 19.46 -21.28
C THR A 274 -6.15 18.30 -21.35
N SER A 275 -5.68 17.08 -21.61
CA SER A 275 -6.50 15.86 -21.62
C SER A 275 -7.08 15.56 -20.23
N PRO A 276 -8.21 14.82 -20.15
CA PRO A 276 -8.94 14.64 -18.90
C PRO A 276 -8.10 14.10 -17.75
N LEU A 277 -7.33 13.03 -17.97
CA LEU A 277 -6.56 12.38 -16.90
C LEU A 277 -5.31 13.18 -16.50
N PRO A 278 -4.44 13.67 -17.39
CA PRO A 278 -3.31 14.52 -17.00
C PRO A 278 -3.75 15.79 -16.26
N ARG A 279 -4.83 16.43 -16.69
CA ARG A 279 -5.39 17.59 -16.00
C ARG A 279 -5.89 17.27 -14.60
N LEU A 280 -6.54 16.10 -14.41
CA LEU A 280 -6.97 15.60 -13.11
C LEU A 280 -5.76 15.29 -12.21
N LEU A 281 -4.82 14.50 -12.72
CA LEU A 281 -3.62 14.08 -12.02
C LEU A 281 -2.75 15.28 -11.62
N LYS A 282 -2.57 16.27 -12.51
CA LYS A 282 -1.83 17.51 -12.18
C LYS A 282 -2.41 18.20 -10.95
N ARG A 283 -3.73 18.35 -10.87
CA ARG A 283 -4.39 19.00 -9.74
C ARG A 283 -4.23 18.20 -8.45
N LEU A 284 -4.39 16.87 -8.52
CA LEU A 284 -4.26 16.00 -7.35
C LEU A 284 -2.82 15.95 -6.85
N PHE A 285 -1.87 15.74 -7.76
CA PHE A 285 -0.45 15.63 -7.45
C PHE A 285 0.14 16.91 -6.88
N ALA A 286 -0.27 18.06 -7.39
CA ALA A 286 0.17 19.35 -6.86
C ALA A 286 -0.49 19.76 -5.53
N SER A 287 -1.57 19.07 -5.11
CA SER A 287 -2.34 19.47 -3.92
C SER A 287 -2.20 18.51 -2.74
N TYR A 288 -1.89 17.25 -2.96
CA TYR A 288 -1.92 16.20 -1.95
C TYR A 288 -0.66 15.33 -2.03
N SER A 289 -0.16 14.88 -0.89
CA SER A 289 0.86 13.83 -0.83
C SER A 289 0.26 12.48 -1.24
N PHE A 290 0.97 11.72 -2.07
CA PHE A 290 0.57 10.36 -2.41
C PHE A 290 1.46 9.34 -1.72
N LEU A 291 0.87 8.20 -1.33
CA LEU A 291 1.59 6.98 -1.02
C LEU A 291 1.24 5.93 -2.07
N PHE A 292 2.19 5.60 -2.92
CA PHE A 292 2.05 4.57 -3.94
C PHE A 292 2.26 3.19 -3.33
N LEU A 293 1.26 2.31 -3.47
CA LEU A 293 1.21 0.96 -2.92
C LEU A 293 0.86 -0.05 -4.00
N GLY A 294 1.69 -1.07 -4.18
CA GLY A 294 1.46 -2.10 -5.21
C GLY A 294 1.51 -1.58 -6.64
N CYS A 295 2.11 -0.42 -6.87
CA CYS A 295 2.33 0.17 -8.18
C CYS A 295 3.73 -0.20 -8.69
N SER A 296 3.85 -0.54 -9.98
CA SER A 296 5.17 -0.76 -10.60
C SER A 296 5.96 0.53 -10.78
N LEU A 297 5.26 1.66 -10.92
CA LEU A 297 5.83 2.96 -11.28
C LEU A 297 6.79 2.84 -12.48
N SER A 298 6.39 1.99 -13.44
CA SER A 298 7.03 1.87 -14.74
C SER A 298 6.81 3.15 -15.56
N ALA A 299 7.44 3.26 -16.73
CA ALA A 299 7.33 4.47 -17.56
C ALA A 299 5.96 4.60 -18.25
N ASP A 300 4.88 4.29 -17.53
CA ASP A 300 3.50 4.46 -17.99
C ASP A 300 3.11 5.95 -18.08
N ARG A 301 1.99 6.22 -18.73
CA ARG A 301 1.51 7.60 -18.95
C ARG A 301 1.11 8.32 -17.65
N THR A 302 0.78 7.58 -16.62
CA THR A 302 0.49 8.15 -15.29
C THR A 302 1.75 8.72 -14.67
N LEU A 303 2.83 7.93 -14.64
CA LEU A 303 4.13 8.39 -14.14
C LEU A 303 4.73 9.49 -15.01
N GLN A 304 4.64 9.37 -16.35
CA GLN A 304 5.05 10.44 -17.27
C GLN A 304 4.32 11.74 -16.99
N THR A 305 3.03 11.68 -16.64
CA THR A 305 2.26 12.86 -16.20
C THR A 305 2.84 13.47 -14.93
N PHE A 306 3.18 12.67 -13.93
CA PHE A 306 3.79 13.18 -12.69
C PHE A 306 5.17 13.79 -12.91
N MET A 307 6.03 13.16 -13.72
CA MET A 307 7.32 13.71 -14.11
C MET A 307 7.16 15.08 -14.80
N ARG A 308 6.17 15.20 -15.69
CA ARG A 308 5.89 16.49 -16.36
C ARG A 308 5.39 17.54 -15.39
N VAL A 309 4.50 17.18 -14.44
CA VAL A 309 4.04 18.10 -13.39
C VAL A 309 5.21 18.56 -12.52
N ALA A 310 6.09 17.64 -12.10
CA ALA A 310 7.26 17.97 -11.29
C ALA A 310 8.20 18.93 -12.03
N GLY A 311 8.42 18.71 -13.33
CA GLY A 311 9.23 19.59 -14.17
C GLY A 311 8.62 20.97 -14.40
N GLU A 312 7.28 21.06 -14.52
CA GLU A 312 6.57 22.33 -14.74
C GLU A 312 6.42 23.19 -13.47
N GLU A 313 6.05 22.57 -12.34
CA GLU A 313 5.76 23.29 -11.09
C GLU A 313 7.03 23.53 -10.25
N GLY A 314 8.06 22.71 -10.44
CA GLY A 314 9.26 22.68 -9.60
C GLY A 314 9.04 21.94 -8.29
N THR A 315 10.03 21.16 -7.86
CA THR A 315 9.94 20.28 -6.69
C THR A 315 9.67 21.01 -5.38
N ASP A 316 10.14 22.26 -5.25
CA ASP A 316 9.93 23.07 -4.05
C ASP A 316 8.47 23.48 -3.83
N SER A 317 7.64 23.40 -4.88
CA SER A 317 6.22 23.77 -4.86
C SER A 317 5.29 22.57 -4.66
N LEU A 318 5.81 21.35 -4.72
CA LEU A 318 5.03 20.13 -4.63
C LEU A 318 5.07 19.53 -3.23
N PRO A 319 3.99 18.86 -2.79
CA PRO A 319 4.03 18.03 -1.61
C PRO A 319 4.98 16.84 -1.83
N HIS A 320 5.53 16.29 -0.76
CA HIS A 320 6.32 15.07 -0.84
C HIS A 320 5.41 13.88 -1.16
N HIS A 321 5.81 13.08 -2.14
CA HIS A 321 5.17 11.83 -2.50
C HIS A 321 6.05 10.66 -2.11
N TYR A 322 5.44 9.53 -1.75
CA TYR A 322 6.13 8.35 -1.25
C TYR A 322 5.71 7.11 -2.04
N ALA A 323 6.60 6.13 -2.11
CA ALA A 323 6.27 4.83 -2.70
C ALA A 323 6.93 3.70 -1.89
N ILE A 324 6.20 2.63 -1.60
CA ILE A 324 6.76 1.40 -1.02
C ILE A 324 7.02 0.44 -2.19
N LEU A 325 8.30 0.16 -2.46
CA LEU A 325 8.73 -0.54 -3.67
C LEU A 325 9.77 -1.62 -3.40
N ALA A 326 9.69 -2.71 -4.17
CA ALA A 326 10.75 -3.72 -4.23
C ALA A 326 11.99 -3.13 -4.92
N SER A 327 13.15 -3.24 -4.26
CA SER A 327 14.42 -2.81 -4.83
C SER A 327 14.95 -3.87 -5.78
N PRO A 328 15.14 -3.59 -7.08
CA PRO A 328 15.75 -4.54 -7.99
C PRO A 328 17.13 -4.99 -7.51
N VAL A 329 17.43 -6.28 -7.68
CA VAL A 329 18.78 -6.83 -7.43
C VAL A 329 19.78 -6.24 -8.44
N ASP A 330 19.36 -6.03 -9.69
CA ASP A 330 20.16 -5.40 -10.72
C ASP A 330 20.38 -3.89 -10.43
N ALA A 331 21.64 -3.52 -10.21
CA ALA A 331 22.02 -2.17 -9.80
C ALA A 331 21.73 -1.11 -10.89
N GLU A 332 21.84 -1.46 -12.18
CA GLU A 332 21.55 -0.54 -13.28
C GLU A 332 20.03 -0.30 -13.39
N ARG A 333 19.24 -1.35 -13.27
CA ARG A 333 17.77 -1.23 -13.23
C ARG A 333 17.33 -0.40 -12.04
N LYS A 334 17.93 -0.62 -10.87
CA LYS A 334 17.65 0.20 -9.68
C LYS A 334 17.98 1.67 -9.93
N ARG A 335 19.13 1.98 -10.49
CA ARG A 335 19.54 3.35 -10.81
C ARG A 335 18.56 4.05 -11.78
N ILE A 336 18.05 3.32 -12.78
CA ILE A 336 17.05 3.86 -13.72
C ILE A 336 15.75 4.18 -12.99
N ILE A 337 15.29 3.30 -12.09
CA ILE A 337 14.07 3.53 -11.31
C ILE A 337 14.29 4.70 -10.33
N ASP A 338 15.42 4.75 -9.61
CA ASP A 338 15.74 5.86 -8.70
C ASP A 338 15.69 7.20 -9.42
N GLN A 339 16.27 7.29 -10.62
CA GLN A 339 16.26 8.53 -11.43
C GLN A 339 14.83 8.91 -11.84
N ARG A 340 14.05 7.94 -12.32
CA ARG A 340 12.66 8.14 -12.74
C ARG A 340 11.75 8.62 -11.58
N LEU A 341 11.93 8.05 -10.40
CA LEU A 341 11.21 8.48 -9.20
C LEU A 341 11.61 9.88 -8.76
N ALA A 342 12.92 10.20 -8.83
CA ALA A 342 13.42 11.54 -8.54
C ALA A 342 12.85 12.58 -9.51
N ASP A 343 12.78 12.26 -10.82
CA ASP A 343 12.20 13.13 -11.85
C ASP A 343 10.68 13.35 -11.62
N ALA A 344 10.01 12.39 -11.00
CA ALA A 344 8.61 12.49 -10.60
C ALA A 344 8.41 13.06 -9.18
N HIS A 345 9.45 13.47 -8.46
CA HIS A 345 9.38 13.91 -7.07
C HIS A 345 8.76 12.89 -6.11
N ILE A 346 9.02 11.60 -6.33
CA ILE A 346 8.56 10.48 -5.50
C ILE A 346 9.73 9.92 -4.71
N THR A 347 9.61 9.85 -3.40
CA THR A 347 10.63 9.30 -2.51
C THR A 347 10.33 7.81 -2.22
N PRO A 348 11.19 6.88 -2.63
CA PRO A 348 10.98 5.47 -2.39
C PRO A 348 11.35 5.05 -0.96
N LEU A 349 10.54 4.16 -0.40
CA LEU A 349 10.84 3.32 0.75
C LEU A 349 11.03 1.91 0.21
N TRP A 350 12.30 1.47 0.16
CA TRP A 350 12.68 0.23 -0.50
C TRP A 350 12.54 -0.98 0.42
N TYR A 351 12.11 -2.13 -0.16
CA TYR A 351 12.23 -3.44 0.48
C TYR A 351 12.94 -4.41 -0.49
N PRO A 352 13.51 -5.55 -0.01
CA PRO A 352 14.21 -6.50 -0.88
C PRO A 352 13.31 -7.12 -1.94
N GLU A 353 13.83 -7.33 -3.16
CA GLU A 353 13.10 -7.94 -4.26
C GLU A 353 12.60 -9.34 -3.88
N GLY A 354 11.32 -9.62 -4.13
CA GLY A 354 10.66 -10.88 -3.79
C GLY A 354 10.09 -10.96 -2.36
N GLU A 355 10.45 -10.05 -1.46
CA GLU A 355 10.01 -10.07 -0.06
C GLU A 355 8.76 -9.18 0.16
N HIS A 356 7.68 -9.48 -0.55
CA HIS A 356 6.46 -8.63 -0.56
C HIS A 356 5.75 -8.51 0.79
N ALA A 357 5.98 -9.42 1.73
CA ALA A 357 5.48 -9.32 3.11
C ALA A 357 5.94 -8.03 3.83
N HIS A 358 7.06 -7.42 3.39
CA HIS A 358 7.51 -6.13 3.93
C HIS A 358 6.49 -5.00 3.74
N VAL A 359 5.67 -5.04 2.69
CA VAL A 359 4.63 -4.01 2.48
C VAL A 359 3.65 -4.00 3.64
N GLU A 360 3.17 -5.17 4.04
CA GLU A 360 2.25 -5.34 5.17
C GLU A 360 2.92 -4.89 6.49
N GLN A 361 4.12 -5.36 6.76
CA GLN A 361 4.89 -4.99 7.96
C GLN A 361 5.14 -3.48 8.06
N ILE A 362 5.45 -2.81 6.93
CA ILE A 362 5.63 -1.35 6.89
C ILE A 362 4.30 -0.63 7.18
N LEU A 363 3.19 -1.10 6.61
CA LEU A 363 1.87 -0.52 6.87
C LEU A 363 1.44 -0.72 8.33
N GLU A 364 1.73 -1.88 8.93
CA GLU A 364 1.51 -2.11 10.36
C GLU A 364 2.33 -1.15 11.24
N LEU A 365 3.62 -0.88 10.89
CA LEU A 365 4.43 0.13 11.58
C LEU A 365 3.85 1.56 11.46
N LEU A 366 3.10 1.85 10.39
CA LEU A 366 2.42 3.14 10.23
C LEU A 366 1.16 3.25 11.11
N LEU A 367 0.50 2.12 11.43
CA LEU A 367 -0.66 2.05 12.32
C LEU A 367 -0.30 2.26 13.80
N ASP A 368 0.90 1.80 14.23
CA ASP A 368 1.41 1.99 15.59
C ASP A 368 1.69 3.49 15.88
#